data_2477386e8c907f6bd65473b8e9da76f8
#
_entry.id   2477386e8c907f6bd65473b8e9da76f8
#
_cell.length_a   1.000
_cell.length_b   1.000
_cell.length_c   1.000
_cell.angle_alpha   90.00
_cell.angle_beta   90.00
_cell.angle_gamma   90.00
#
_symmetry.space_group_name_H-M   'P 1'
#
loop_
_entity.id
_entity.type
_entity.pdbx_description
1 polymer ?
#
loop_
_entity_poly.entity_id
_entity_poly.type
_entity_poly.pdbx_seq_one_letter_code
_entity_poly.pdbx_strand_id
1 'polypeptide(L)'
;MRPISAVRRNLWRLTVLCLLRVRPMHPYEMQRLIREWHKDEFLDLKRGSLYHAIAGVQRAGLIEAVETTREGRRPERTVYRLTERGEKEVYEWLRGLLAKPVREPGQFFAALSFLPLLSPESVLHELQQRVLALESHIAGLAAALREMTPKIGRLVLVELEYERALREAEKAWVQSLMEDLQSGKLAWNPQVLHQHVGESLPEATVARPKREKKHASRNRIEPS
;
A
#
# COMPACT_ATOMS: atom_id res chain seq x y z
N MET A 1 -13.50 -6.14 3.34
CA MET A 1 -12.12 -5.62 3.34
C MET A 1 -11.66 -5.46 1.89
N ARG A 2 -11.39 -4.24 1.40
CA ARG A 2 -10.91 -4.05 0.02
C ARG A 2 -9.44 -4.51 -0.06
N PRO A 3 -9.04 -5.29 -1.05
CA PRO A 3 -7.67 -5.77 -1.15
C PRO A 3 -6.69 -4.59 -1.35
N ILE A 4 -5.50 -4.68 -0.76
CA ILE A 4 -4.43 -3.66 -0.83
C ILE A 4 -4.17 -3.20 -2.28
N SER A 5 -4.30 -4.09 -3.26
CA SER A 5 -4.20 -3.78 -4.69
C SER A 5 -5.28 -2.83 -5.23
N ALA A 6 -6.45 -2.78 -4.57
CA ALA A 6 -7.54 -1.86 -4.96
C ALA A 6 -7.31 -0.45 -4.40
N VAL A 7 -6.76 -0.34 -3.17
CA VAL A 7 -6.39 0.94 -2.56
C VAL A 7 -5.26 1.60 -3.37
N ARG A 8 -4.19 0.87 -3.70
CA ARG A 8 -3.09 1.39 -4.53
C ARG A 8 -3.56 1.83 -5.93
N ARG A 9 -4.50 1.10 -6.55
CA ARG A 9 -5.10 1.53 -7.84
C ARG A 9 -5.90 2.81 -7.71
N ASN A 10 -6.51 3.05 -6.55
CA ASN A 10 -7.22 4.28 -6.29
C ASN A 10 -6.27 5.48 -6.10
N LEU A 11 -5.15 5.31 -5.41
CA LEU A 11 -4.15 6.37 -5.23
C LEU A 11 -3.56 6.85 -6.57
N TRP A 12 -3.31 5.94 -7.51
CA TRP A 12 -2.89 6.31 -8.87
C TRP A 12 -3.93 7.18 -9.58
N ARG A 13 -5.22 6.84 -9.48
CA ARG A 13 -6.29 7.64 -10.06
C ARG A 13 -6.38 9.01 -9.41
N LEU A 14 -6.31 9.07 -8.09
CA LEU A 14 -6.28 10.33 -7.36
C LEU A 14 -5.10 11.20 -7.79
N THR A 15 -3.90 10.62 -7.90
CA THR A 15 -2.69 11.33 -8.33
C THR A 15 -2.87 11.93 -9.73
N VAL A 16 -3.40 11.17 -10.70
CA VAL A 16 -3.70 11.67 -12.05
C VAL A 16 -4.64 12.86 -11.99
N LEU A 17 -5.74 12.75 -11.24
CA LEU A 17 -6.71 13.83 -11.10
C LEU A 17 -6.10 15.07 -10.43
N CYS A 18 -5.31 14.89 -9.36
CA CYS A 18 -4.63 15.98 -8.67
C CYS A 18 -3.62 16.72 -9.57
N LEU A 19 -2.84 15.97 -10.37
CA LEU A 19 -1.91 16.56 -11.33
C LEU A 19 -2.65 17.39 -12.39
N LEU A 20 -3.73 16.86 -12.95
CA LEU A 20 -4.54 17.55 -13.95
C LEU A 20 -5.33 18.73 -13.36
N ARG A 21 -5.52 18.80 -12.05
CA ARG A 21 -6.07 19.99 -11.38
C ARG A 21 -5.10 21.18 -11.43
N VAL A 22 -3.79 20.92 -11.49
CA VAL A 22 -2.78 21.97 -11.64
C VAL A 22 -2.87 22.58 -13.05
N ARG A 23 -2.84 21.75 -14.08
CA ARG A 23 -3.02 22.13 -15.49
C ARG A 23 -3.20 20.91 -16.39
N PRO A 24 -3.73 21.09 -17.62
CA PRO A 24 -3.69 20.04 -18.63
C PRO A 24 -2.27 19.58 -18.91
N MET A 25 -2.03 18.26 -19.06
CA MET A 25 -0.71 17.74 -19.34
C MET A 25 -0.74 16.35 -20.00
N HIS A 26 0.40 16.02 -20.61
CA HIS A 26 0.66 14.72 -21.21
C HIS A 26 1.10 13.69 -20.14
N PRO A 27 0.82 12.37 -20.30
CA PRO A 27 1.23 11.33 -19.34
C PRO A 27 2.73 11.31 -19.01
N TYR A 28 3.59 11.60 -19.96
CA TYR A 28 5.04 11.71 -19.73
C TYR A 28 5.40 12.81 -18.74
N GLU A 29 4.69 13.94 -18.82
CA GLU A 29 4.86 15.06 -17.90
C GLU A 29 4.37 14.70 -16.50
N MET A 30 3.23 13.98 -16.39
CA MET A 30 2.77 13.45 -15.12
C MET A 30 3.85 12.57 -14.46
N GLN A 31 4.49 11.66 -15.23
CA GLN A 31 5.57 10.82 -14.72
C GLN A 31 6.76 11.63 -14.22
N ARG A 32 7.13 12.70 -14.95
CA ARG A 32 8.21 13.58 -14.54
C ARG A 32 7.89 14.26 -13.21
N LEU A 33 6.71 14.88 -13.10
CA LEU A 33 6.28 15.59 -11.89
C LEU A 33 6.15 14.65 -10.68
N ILE A 34 5.65 13.42 -10.86
CA ILE A 34 5.58 12.42 -9.79
C ILE A 34 6.96 12.16 -9.19
N ARG A 35 8.01 12.04 -10.04
CA ARG A 35 9.39 11.86 -9.57
C ARG A 35 9.98 13.12 -8.96
N GLU A 36 9.82 14.27 -9.63
CA GLU A 36 10.33 15.57 -9.14
C GLU A 36 9.74 15.92 -7.76
N TRP A 37 8.50 15.52 -7.50
CA TRP A 37 7.82 15.75 -6.22
C TRP A 37 7.93 14.57 -5.24
N HIS A 38 8.77 13.58 -5.53
CA HIS A 38 8.97 12.38 -4.69
C HIS A 38 7.68 11.64 -4.30
N LYS A 39 6.65 11.70 -5.18
CA LYS A 39 5.37 11.01 -4.97
C LYS A 39 5.45 9.52 -5.32
N ASP A 40 6.55 9.07 -5.89
CA ASP A 40 6.85 7.67 -6.19
C ASP A 40 7.15 6.84 -4.92
N GLU A 41 7.46 7.45 -3.80
CA GLU A 41 7.67 6.75 -2.53
C GLU A 41 6.42 6.01 -2.03
N PHE A 42 5.22 6.58 -2.21
CA PHE A 42 3.95 5.92 -1.88
C PHE A 42 3.23 5.29 -3.09
N LEU A 43 3.66 5.65 -4.30
CA LEU A 43 3.17 5.09 -5.55
C LEU A 43 4.20 4.06 -6.08
N ASP A 44 3.85 2.77 -6.09
CA ASP A 44 4.68 1.77 -6.77
C ASP A 44 4.74 2.08 -8.28
N LEU A 45 5.85 2.74 -8.71
CA LEU A 45 6.06 3.24 -10.07
C LEU A 45 6.30 2.11 -11.09
N LYS A 46 5.28 1.30 -11.35
CA LYS A 46 5.25 0.47 -12.55
C LYS A 46 4.69 1.32 -13.71
N ARG A 47 5.43 1.41 -14.80
CA ARG A 47 5.02 2.22 -15.99
C ARG A 47 3.57 1.97 -16.42
N GLY A 48 3.08 0.74 -16.35
CA GLY A 48 1.70 0.38 -16.66
C GLY A 48 0.65 0.99 -15.73
N SER A 49 0.98 1.28 -14.47
CA SER A 49 0.01 1.74 -13.47
C SER A 49 -0.56 3.13 -13.78
N LEU A 50 0.27 4.06 -14.26
CA LEU A 50 -0.18 5.40 -14.65
C LEU A 50 -1.14 5.35 -15.84
N TYR A 51 -0.78 4.62 -16.91
CA TYR A 51 -1.63 4.50 -18.10
C TYR A 51 -2.96 3.78 -17.81
N HIS A 52 -2.93 2.76 -16.95
CA HIS A 52 -4.15 2.13 -16.46
C HIS A 52 -5.02 3.08 -15.63
N ALA A 53 -4.42 3.92 -14.81
CA ALA A 53 -5.14 4.94 -14.05
C ALA A 53 -5.78 5.97 -14.97
N ILE A 54 -5.03 6.51 -15.95
CA ILE A 54 -5.53 7.46 -16.96
C ILE A 54 -6.72 6.85 -17.72
N ALA A 55 -6.56 5.65 -18.28
CA ALA A 55 -7.65 4.96 -18.97
C ALA A 55 -8.87 4.72 -18.06
N GLY A 56 -8.63 4.47 -16.77
CA GLY A 56 -9.71 4.28 -15.78
C GLY A 56 -10.48 5.55 -15.48
N VAL A 57 -9.80 6.69 -15.27
CA VAL A 57 -10.47 7.96 -14.98
C VAL A 57 -11.09 8.57 -16.25
N GLN A 58 -10.52 8.31 -17.43
CA GLN A 58 -11.10 8.70 -18.71
C GLN A 58 -12.41 7.95 -18.98
N ARG A 59 -12.44 6.63 -18.82
CA ARG A 59 -13.67 5.83 -18.94
C ARG A 59 -14.75 6.25 -17.95
N ALA A 60 -14.36 6.76 -16.78
CA ALA A 60 -15.28 7.29 -15.79
C ALA A 60 -15.76 8.72 -16.12
N GLY A 61 -15.28 9.34 -17.21
CA GLY A 61 -15.64 10.69 -17.61
C GLY A 61 -15.10 11.79 -16.67
N LEU A 62 -14.03 11.50 -15.92
CA LEU A 62 -13.41 12.46 -15.00
C LEU A 62 -12.31 13.29 -15.67
N ILE A 63 -11.78 12.80 -16.79
CA ILE A 63 -10.83 13.51 -17.65
C ILE A 63 -11.21 13.32 -19.11
N GLU A 64 -10.78 14.25 -19.94
CA GLU A 64 -10.95 14.19 -21.39
C GLU A 64 -9.65 14.55 -22.12
N ALA A 65 -9.51 14.05 -23.35
CA ALA A 65 -8.42 14.43 -24.24
C ALA A 65 -8.75 15.78 -24.88
N VAL A 66 -7.84 16.75 -24.80
CA VAL A 66 -8.03 18.10 -25.38
C VAL A 66 -7.26 18.30 -26.66
N GLU A 67 -6.10 17.63 -26.79
CA GLU A 67 -5.25 17.74 -27.96
C GLU A 67 -4.53 16.41 -28.19
N THR A 68 -4.53 16.01 -29.45
CA THR A 68 -3.72 14.87 -29.89
C THR A 68 -2.82 15.36 -31.02
N THR A 69 -1.56 15.63 -30.69
CA THR A 69 -0.58 16.08 -31.69
C THR A 69 0.24 14.90 -32.16
N ARG A 70 0.40 14.81 -33.48
CA ARG A 70 1.27 13.84 -34.16
C ARG A 70 2.35 14.59 -34.90
N GLU A 71 3.55 14.63 -34.38
CA GLU A 71 4.72 15.19 -35.04
C GLU A 71 5.47 14.08 -35.82
N GLY A 72 5.17 13.96 -37.10
CA GLY A 72 5.89 13.06 -38.00
C GLY A 72 5.75 11.58 -37.63
N ARG A 73 6.90 10.86 -37.44
CA ARG A 73 6.97 9.45 -37.02
C ARG A 73 6.94 9.23 -35.49
N ARG A 74 6.77 10.28 -34.69
CA ARG A 74 6.68 10.16 -33.24
C ARG A 74 5.31 9.65 -32.80
N PRO A 75 5.22 8.90 -31.67
CA PRO A 75 3.95 8.45 -31.12
C PRO A 75 3.01 9.64 -30.86
N GLU A 76 1.71 9.42 -31.05
CA GLU A 76 0.68 10.40 -30.72
C GLU A 76 0.83 10.88 -29.27
N ARG A 77 0.80 12.21 -29.09
CA ARG A 77 0.87 12.85 -27.77
C ARG A 77 -0.51 13.39 -27.44
N THR A 78 -1.20 12.69 -26.54
CA THR A 78 -2.51 13.12 -26.05
C THR A 78 -2.35 13.90 -24.75
N VAL A 79 -2.81 15.15 -24.75
CA VAL A 79 -2.93 15.99 -23.56
C VAL A 79 -4.31 15.77 -22.94
N TYR A 80 -4.35 15.59 -21.62
CA TYR A 80 -5.57 15.39 -20.86
C TYR A 80 -5.86 16.60 -19.99
N ARG A 81 -7.15 16.87 -19.73
CA ARG A 81 -7.63 17.84 -18.72
C ARG A 81 -8.71 17.22 -17.85
N LEU A 82 -8.95 17.82 -16.68
CA LEU A 82 -10.12 17.51 -15.86
C LEU A 82 -11.41 17.95 -16.54
N THR A 83 -12.46 17.16 -16.37
CA THR A 83 -13.83 17.58 -16.58
C THR A 83 -14.37 18.23 -15.30
N GLU A 84 -15.50 18.97 -15.39
CA GLU A 84 -16.19 19.50 -14.21
C GLU A 84 -16.53 18.42 -13.17
N ARG A 85 -16.92 17.23 -13.64
CA ARG A 85 -17.15 16.06 -12.81
C ARG A 85 -15.86 15.58 -12.13
N GLY A 86 -14.73 15.61 -12.85
CA GLY A 86 -13.42 15.27 -12.31
C GLY A 86 -12.97 16.22 -11.21
N GLU A 87 -13.24 17.51 -11.34
CA GLU A 87 -12.95 18.50 -10.29
C GLU A 87 -13.74 18.22 -9.00
N LYS A 88 -15.04 17.98 -9.10
CA LYS A 88 -15.88 17.62 -7.95
C LYS A 88 -15.37 16.34 -7.26
N GLU A 89 -15.04 15.31 -8.04
CA GLU A 89 -14.53 14.05 -7.54
C GLU A 89 -13.21 14.22 -6.76
N VAL A 90 -12.26 15.04 -7.23
CA VAL A 90 -11.01 15.35 -6.51
C VAL A 90 -11.30 15.90 -5.12
N TYR A 91 -12.17 16.90 -5.02
CA TYR A 91 -12.49 17.51 -3.73
C TYR A 91 -13.17 16.55 -2.76
N GLU A 92 -14.14 15.80 -3.24
CA GLU A 92 -14.86 14.82 -2.41
C GLU A 92 -13.94 13.73 -1.92
N TRP A 93 -13.06 13.23 -2.79
CA TRP A 93 -12.12 12.18 -2.46
C TRP A 93 -11.09 12.65 -1.43
N LEU A 94 -10.46 13.81 -1.65
CA LEU A 94 -9.50 14.36 -0.69
C LEU A 94 -10.14 14.62 0.67
N ARG A 95 -11.35 15.21 0.71
CA ARG A 95 -12.10 15.41 1.96
C ARG A 95 -12.37 14.08 2.67
N GLY A 96 -12.76 13.06 1.92
CA GLY A 96 -13.01 11.72 2.47
C GLY A 96 -11.77 11.08 3.08
N LEU A 97 -10.61 11.22 2.42
CA LEU A 97 -9.34 10.69 2.93
C LEU A 97 -8.85 11.45 4.17
N LEU A 98 -9.03 12.76 4.21
CA LEU A 98 -8.64 13.58 5.35
C LEU A 98 -9.54 13.36 6.58
N ALA A 99 -10.84 13.15 6.36
CA ALA A 99 -11.80 13.07 7.45
C ALA A 99 -11.92 11.67 8.10
N LYS A 100 -11.60 10.61 7.36
CA LYS A 100 -11.85 9.23 7.79
C LYS A 100 -10.55 8.47 7.96
N PRO A 101 -10.19 8.07 9.20
CA PRO A 101 -9.06 7.19 9.40
C PRO A 101 -9.34 5.82 8.74
N VAL A 102 -8.43 5.37 7.91
CA VAL A 102 -8.49 4.05 7.29
C VAL A 102 -7.52 3.13 8.01
N ARG A 103 -8.01 1.96 8.45
CA ARG A 103 -7.15 0.94 9.03
C ARG A 103 -6.42 0.20 7.90
N GLU A 104 -5.15 0.47 7.75
CA GLU A 104 -4.24 -0.21 6.82
C GLU A 104 -3.16 -0.94 7.62
N PRO A 105 -3.41 -2.18 8.09
CA PRO A 105 -2.40 -2.95 8.80
C PRO A 105 -1.24 -3.26 7.85
N GLY A 106 -0.06 -2.76 8.19
CA GLY A 106 1.18 -3.01 7.46
C GLY A 106 1.76 -4.39 7.77
N GLN A 107 2.88 -4.73 7.08
CA GLN A 107 3.59 -6.00 7.27
C GLN A 107 4.08 -6.18 8.71
N PHE A 108 4.50 -5.12 9.37
CA PHE A 108 4.93 -5.17 10.77
C PHE A 108 3.79 -5.57 11.70
N PHE A 109 2.58 -5.03 11.51
CA PHE A 109 1.40 -5.47 12.27
C PHE A 109 1.12 -6.97 12.09
N ALA A 110 1.29 -7.49 10.87
CA ALA A 110 1.14 -8.93 10.63
C ALA A 110 2.23 -9.74 11.36
N ALA A 111 3.50 -9.27 11.33
CA ALA A 111 4.58 -9.91 12.07
C ALA A 111 4.32 -9.95 13.57
N LEU A 112 3.83 -8.86 14.16
CA LEU A 112 3.45 -8.79 15.58
C LEU A 112 2.33 -9.78 15.93
N SER A 113 1.40 -10.04 15.02
CA SER A 113 0.31 -11.01 15.23
C SER A 113 0.81 -12.46 15.35
N PHE A 114 2.01 -12.76 14.82
CA PHE A 114 2.64 -14.07 14.87
C PHE A 114 3.95 -14.07 15.67
N LEU A 115 4.19 -13.03 16.43
CA LEU A 115 5.39 -12.87 17.25
C LEU A 115 5.72 -14.09 18.14
N PRO A 116 4.75 -14.78 18.76
CA PRO A 116 5.03 -15.93 19.61
C PRO A 116 5.60 -17.17 18.88
N LEU A 117 5.65 -17.15 17.54
CA LEU A 117 6.32 -18.22 16.77
C LEU A 117 7.86 -18.13 16.83
N LEU A 118 8.40 -16.99 17.24
CA LEU A 118 9.84 -16.76 17.42
C LEU A 118 10.19 -16.80 18.90
N SER A 119 11.47 -17.07 19.23
CA SER A 119 11.93 -16.92 20.60
C SER A 119 12.04 -15.45 21.01
N PRO A 120 11.86 -15.10 22.31
CA PRO A 120 12.02 -13.73 22.80
C PRO A 120 13.36 -13.10 22.40
N GLU A 121 14.46 -13.88 22.42
CA GLU A 121 15.80 -13.43 22.05
C GLU A 121 15.88 -13.08 20.55
N SER A 122 15.29 -13.93 19.69
CA SER A 122 15.21 -13.64 18.24
C SER A 122 14.40 -12.38 17.98
N VAL A 123 13.26 -12.22 18.64
CA VAL A 123 12.43 -11.03 18.53
C VAL A 123 13.19 -9.78 18.96
N LEU A 124 13.89 -9.85 20.09
CA LEU A 124 14.69 -8.74 20.60
C LEU A 124 15.76 -8.31 19.59
N HIS A 125 16.46 -9.28 18.99
CA HIS A 125 17.46 -9.01 17.96
C HIS A 125 16.87 -8.28 16.75
N GLU A 126 15.74 -8.77 16.20
CA GLU A 126 15.10 -8.14 15.04
C GLU A 126 14.53 -6.75 15.36
N LEU A 127 14.00 -6.55 16.57
CA LEU A 127 13.53 -5.25 17.01
C LEU A 127 14.68 -4.23 17.16
N GLN A 128 15.88 -4.67 17.58
CA GLN A 128 17.08 -3.81 17.62
C GLN A 128 17.44 -3.33 16.22
N GLN A 129 17.46 -4.23 15.21
CA GLN A 129 17.69 -3.83 13.81
C GLN A 129 16.64 -2.87 13.30
N ARG A 130 15.37 -3.08 13.69
CA ARG A 130 14.28 -2.18 13.34
C ARG A 130 14.44 -0.78 13.92
N VAL A 131 14.87 -0.66 15.19
CA VAL A 131 15.14 0.65 15.82
C VAL A 131 16.22 1.40 15.06
N LEU A 132 17.33 0.74 14.70
CA LEU A 132 18.41 1.37 13.92
C LEU A 132 17.92 1.86 12.55
N ALA A 133 17.10 1.07 11.87
CA ALA A 133 16.51 1.47 10.60
C ALA A 133 15.55 2.68 10.75
N LEU A 134 14.71 2.68 11.79
CA LEU A 134 13.83 3.80 12.10
C LEU A 134 14.61 5.09 12.43
N GLU A 135 15.68 4.99 13.21
CA GLU A 135 16.55 6.14 13.54
C GLU A 135 17.17 6.75 12.29
N SER A 136 17.71 5.91 11.39
CA SER A 136 18.26 6.36 10.13
C SER A 136 17.22 7.08 9.28
N HIS A 137 16.00 6.50 9.17
CA HIS A 137 14.89 7.09 8.40
C HIS A 137 14.43 8.43 9.00
N ILE A 138 14.22 8.50 10.32
CA ILE A 138 13.85 9.73 11.06
C ILE A 138 14.89 10.81 10.82
N ALA A 139 16.18 10.48 10.90
CA ALA A 139 17.26 11.43 10.66
C ALA A 139 17.23 11.96 9.21
N GLY A 140 16.99 11.11 8.24
CA GLY A 140 16.82 11.50 6.82
C GLY A 140 15.65 12.46 6.61
N LEU A 141 14.47 12.14 7.16
CA LEU A 141 13.28 13.00 7.08
C LEU A 141 13.53 14.35 7.78
N ALA A 142 14.18 14.36 8.95
CA ALA A 142 14.50 15.58 9.67
C ALA A 142 15.49 16.47 8.88
N ALA A 143 16.47 15.87 8.20
CA ALA A 143 17.40 16.59 7.34
C ALA A 143 16.69 17.21 6.13
N ALA A 144 15.84 16.43 5.43
CA ALA A 144 15.04 16.89 4.30
C ALA A 144 14.11 18.06 4.68
N LEU A 145 13.37 17.93 5.79
CA LEU A 145 12.49 18.99 6.31
C LEU A 145 13.28 20.26 6.62
N ARG A 146 14.42 20.15 7.27
CA ARG A 146 15.28 21.28 7.62
C ARG A 146 15.81 22.03 6.41
N GLU A 147 16.19 21.29 5.36
CA GLU A 147 16.74 21.86 4.13
C GLU A 147 15.65 22.45 3.24
N MET A 148 14.52 21.76 3.08
CA MET A 148 13.51 22.08 2.08
C MET A 148 12.46 23.09 2.58
N THR A 149 12.14 23.10 3.88
CA THR A 149 11.10 24.01 4.42
C THR A 149 11.35 25.49 4.09
N PRO A 150 12.59 26.03 4.21
CA PRO A 150 12.84 27.41 3.84
C PRO A 150 12.72 27.71 2.32
N LYS A 151 12.88 26.68 1.48
CA LYS A 151 12.88 26.82 0.02
C LYS A 151 11.49 26.73 -0.59
N ILE A 152 10.66 25.81 -0.12
CA ILE A 152 9.37 25.49 -0.75
C ILE A 152 8.16 25.61 0.19
N GLY A 153 8.41 25.90 1.44
CA GLY A 153 7.38 26.11 2.46
C GLY A 153 6.85 24.81 3.09
N ARG A 154 6.33 24.95 4.31
CA ARG A 154 5.86 23.83 5.15
C ARG A 154 4.69 23.06 4.50
N LEU A 155 3.76 23.76 3.82
CA LEU A 155 2.56 23.14 3.28
C LEU A 155 2.87 22.00 2.28
N VAL A 156 3.96 22.15 1.52
CA VAL A 156 4.39 21.14 0.52
C VAL A 156 5.06 19.93 1.17
N LEU A 157 5.44 20.01 2.43
CA LEU A 157 6.20 19.01 3.17
C LEU A 157 5.43 18.38 4.33
N VAL A 158 4.13 18.66 4.44
CA VAL A 158 3.31 18.18 5.56
C VAL A 158 3.22 16.65 5.62
N GLU A 159 3.30 15.96 4.50
CA GLU A 159 3.37 14.51 4.47
C GLU A 159 4.67 13.95 5.06
N LEU A 160 5.81 14.63 4.86
CA LEU A 160 7.09 14.22 5.46
C LEU A 160 7.08 14.48 6.99
N GLU A 161 6.44 15.57 7.43
CA GLU A 161 6.23 15.82 8.87
C GLU A 161 5.37 14.70 9.49
N TYR A 162 4.30 14.31 8.82
CA TYR A 162 3.42 13.24 9.27
C TYR A 162 4.14 11.90 9.30
N GLU A 163 4.88 11.56 8.24
CA GLU A 163 5.66 10.33 8.20
C GLU A 163 6.69 10.28 9.34
N ARG A 164 7.43 11.36 9.57
CA ARG A 164 8.37 11.44 10.68
C ARG A 164 7.70 11.17 12.02
N ALA A 165 6.55 11.80 12.28
CA ALA A 165 5.81 11.61 13.53
C ALA A 165 5.36 10.14 13.71
N LEU A 166 4.93 9.47 12.65
CA LEU A 166 4.59 8.04 12.71
C LEU A 166 5.80 7.17 13.01
N ARG A 167 6.98 7.45 12.41
CA ARG A 167 8.22 6.70 12.66
C ARG A 167 8.74 6.92 14.08
N GLU A 168 8.65 8.14 14.61
CA GLU A 168 8.98 8.45 15.99
C GLU A 168 8.09 7.69 16.98
N ALA A 169 6.78 7.65 16.74
CA ALA A 169 5.83 6.90 17.56
C ALA A 169 6.09 5.39 17.49
N GLU A 170 6.34 4.84 16.27
CA GLU A 170 6.69 3.45 16.09
C GLU A 170 7.98 3.08 16.83
N LYS A 171 9.03 3.92 16.72
CA LYS A 171 10.30 3.70 17.42
C LYS A 171 10.10 3.65 18.93
N ALA A 172 9.38 4.62 19.50
CA ALA A 172 9.12 4.67 20.94
C ALA A 172 8.36 3.43 21.43
N TRP A 173 7.36 2.96 20.66
CA TRP A 173 6.62 1.76 20.99
C TRP A 173 7.50 0.50 20.91
N VAL A 174 8.34 0.36 19.88
CA VAL A 174 9.27 -0.77 19.72
C VAL A 174 10.26 -0.79 20.87
N GLN A 175 10.81 0.34 21.27
CA GLN A 175 11.74 0.43 22.42
C GLN A 175 11.06 -0.02 23.71
N SER A 176 9.81 0.41 23.96
CA SER A 176 9.04 -0.06 25.12
C SER A 176 8.79 -1.57 25.10
N LEU A 177 8.49 -2.14 23.92
CA LEU A 177 8.34 -3.61 23.77
C LEU A 177 9.67 -4.35 24.07
N MET A 178 10.80 -3.80 23.63
CA MET A 178 12.13 -4.36 23.92
C MET A 178 12.44 -4.33 25.43
N GLU A 179 12.09 -3.23 26.14
CA GLU A 179 12.22 -3.14 27.59
C GLU A 179 11.38 -4.20 28.32
N ASP A 180 10.13 -4.43 27.88
CA ASP A 180 9.27 -5.45 28.44
C ASP A 180 9.82 -6.87 28.20
N LEU A 181 10.46 -7.13 27.06
CA LEU A 181 11.15 -8.38 26.78
C LEU A 181 12.40 -8.58 27.65
N GLN A 182 13.24 -7.55 27.75
CA GLN A 182 14.49 -7.57 28.52
C GLN A 182 14.25 -7.73 30.03
N SER A 183 13.22 -7.07 30.55
CA SER A 183 12.83 -7.17 31.95
C SER A 183 12.10 -8.46 32.31
N GLY A 184 11.71 -9.27 31.31
CA GLY A 184 10.90 -10.48 31.51
C GLY A 184 9.43 -10.19 31.81
N LYS A 185 8.98 -8.94 31.75
CA LYS A 185 7.57 -8.56 31.90
C LYS A 185 6.71 -9.13 30.77
N LEU A 186 7.28 -9.27 29.57
CA LEU A 186 6.73 -10.00 28.45
C LEU A 186 7.64 -11.18 28.12
N ALA A 187 7.17 -12.39 28.43
CA ALA A 187 7.91 -13.61 28.17
C ALA A 187 6.95 -14.70 27.66
N TRP A 188 7.44 -15.57 26.78
CA TRP A 188 6.72 -16.74 26.30
C TRP A 188 7.72 -17.85 25.92
N ASN A 189 7.21 -19.07 25.84
CA ASN A 189 7.95 -20.20 25.30
C ASN A 189 7.26 -20.66 24.01
N PRO A 190 7.91 -20.59 22.83
CA PRO A 190 7.31 -21.01 21.56
C PRO A 190 6.81 -22.46 21.57
N GLN A 191 7.49 -23.35 22.31
CA GLN A 191 7.12 -24.77 22.41
C GLN A 191 5.80 -24.99 23.17
N VAL A 192 5.54 -24.18 24.20
CA VAL A 192 4.30 -24.25 24.98
C VAL A 192 3.12 -23.72 24.19
N LEU A 193 3.35 -22.71 23.34
CA LEU A 193 2.29 -22.11 22.53
C LEU A 193 1.72 -23.09 21.49
N HIS A 194 2.57 -23.93 20.91
CA HIS A 194 2.11 -24.99 19.98
C HIS A 194 1.17 -25.99 20.65
N GLN A 195 1.38 -26.30 21.92
CA GLN A 195 0.47 -27.18 22.67
C GLN A 195 -0.88 -26.53 22.93
N HIS A 196 -0.93 -25.26 23.35
CA HIS A 196 -2.17 -24.55 23.66
C HIS A 196 -3.03 -24.24 22.43
N VAL A 197 -2.42 -23.99 21.28
CA VAL A 197 -3.17 -23.78 20.03
C VAL A 197 -3.78 -25.09 19.54
N GLY A 198 -3.09 -26.23 19.76
CA GLY A 198 -3.62 -27.56 19.44
C GLY A 198 -4.83 -27.95 20.31
N GLU A 199 -4.83 -27.57 21.59
CA GLU A 199 -5.90 -27.87 22.55
C GLU A 199 -7.12 -26.91 22.43
N SER A 200 -6.92 -25.69 21.93
CA SER A 200 -7.96 -24.67 21.82
C SER A 200 -8.75 -24.71 20.51
N LEU A 201 -8.29 -25.45 19.51
CA LEU A 201 -9.06 -25.70 18.30
C LEU A 201 -9.96 -26.93 18.55
N PRO A 202 -11.30 -26.78 18.57
CA PRO A 202 -12.16 -27.97 18.54
C PRO A 202 -11.77 -28.78 17.32
N GLU A 203 -11.66 -30.11 17.45
CA GLU A 203 -11.41 -31.01 16.33
C GLU A 203 -12.41 -30.65 15.19
N ALA A 204 -11.93 -29.83 14.27
CA ALA A 204 -12.67 -29.59 13.06
C ALA A 204 -12.74 -30.92 12.35
N THR A 205 -13.90 -31.56 12.45
CA THR A 205 -14.26 -32.75 11.70
C THR A 205 -13.95 -32.44 10.23
N VAL A 206 -12.76 -32.82 9.80
CA VAL A 206 -12.38 -32.77 8.39
C VAL A 206 -13.18 -33.86 7.72
N ALA A 207 -14.40 -33.52 7.33
CA ALA A 207 -15.22 -34.34 6.47
C ALA A 207 -14.45 -34.53 5.17
N ARG A 208 -13.76 -35.66 5.04
CA ARG A 208 -13.14 -36.08 3.79
C ARG A 208 -14.24 -36.10 2.72
N PRO A 209 -14.09 -35.37 1.61
CA PRO A 209 -15.06 -35.47 0.52
C PRO A 209 -15.09 -36.92 0.03
N LYS A 210 -16.28 -37.56 0.12
CA LYS A 210 -16.52 -38.90 -0.45
C LYS A 210 -16.17 -38.83 -1.95
N ARG A 211 -15.16 -39.59 -2.36
CA ARG A 211 -14.88 -39.84 -3.77
C ARG A 211 -16.11 -40.54 -4.36
N GLU A 212 -16.91 -39.83 -5.13
CA GLU A 212 -17.92 -40.43 -6.01
C GLU A 212 -17.22 -41.33 -7.01
N LYS A 213 -17.48 -42.64 -6.88
CA LYS A 213 -17.12 -43.63 -7.90
C LYS A 213 -18.01 -43.36 -9.14
N LYS A 214 -17.42 -42.76 -10.17
CA LYS A 214 -18.05 -42.76 -11.51
C LYS A 214 -18.20 -44.21 -11.99
N HIS A 215 -19.43 -44.68 -11.99
CA HIS A 215 -19.82 -45.89 -12.72
C HIS A 215 -19.59 -45.67 -14.23
N ALA A 216 -18.59 -46.34 -14.77
CA ALA A 216 -18.42 -46.47 -16.21
C ALA A 216 -19.46 -47.45 -16.71
N SER A 217 -20.56 -46.96 -17.30
CA SER A 217 -21.48 -47.75 -18.13
C SER A 217 -20.77 -48.11 -19.41
N ARG A 218 -20.36 -49.36 -19.55
CA ARG A 218 -19.97 -49.99 -20.81
C ARG A 218 -21.24 -50.19 -21.65
N ASN A 219 -21.46 -49.41 -22.68
CA ASN A 219 -22.37 -49.76 -23.78
C ASN A 219 -21.64 -50.70 -24.70
N ARG A 220 -22.07 -51.97 -24.67
CA ARG A 220 -21.79 -52.96 -25.74
C ARG A 220 -22.67 -52.59 -26.92
N ILE A 221 -22.06 -52.34 -28.05
CA ILE A 221 -22.71 -52.38 -29.37
C ILE A 221 -22.37 -53.73 -29.96
N GLU A 222 -23.36 -54.58 -30.14
CA GLU A 222 -23.25 -55.79 -30.97
C GLU A 222 -23.60 -55.43 -32.42
N PRO A 223 -22.95 -56.09 -33.42
CA PRO A 223 -23.21 -55.85 -34.83
C PRO A 223 -24.23 -56.84 -35.37
N SER A 224 -25.06 -56.34 -36.26
CA SER A 224 -25.74 -57.09 -37.32
C SER A 224 -25.92 -56.19 -38.51
#